data_289a6444bfe12f94ec1fa81d259785ba
#
_entry.id   289a6444bfe12f94ec1fa81d259785ba
#
_cell.length_a   1.000
_cell.length_b   1.000
_cell.length_c   1.000
_cell.angle_alpha   90.00
_cell.angle_beta   90.00
_cell.angle_gamma   90.00
#
_symmetry.space_group_name_H-M   'P 1'
#
loop_
_entity.id
_entity.type
_entity.pdbx_description
1 polymer ?
#
loop_
_entity_poly.entity_id
_entity_poly.type
_entity_poly.pdbx_seq_one_letter_code
_entity_poly.pdbx_strand_id
1 'polypeptide(L)'
;MPTREKIWGLAMCVVGVLFAAQTALADHEANSGSFKAILSAVTDFAAVEIMGTVVRVGTLDGTVTITESSGGPFELNSSSTLASAVYVKKSATGIDLEASGVITDSAGDQWYNIARRSAGDQSVGGGGTGRQEIPGGTGKYEGIIGSCEYYVDYLPDNKLVTYSTCQWKRN
;
A
#
# COMPACT_ATOMS: atom_id res chain seq x y z
N MET A 1 -15.34 -2.83 88.08
CA MET A 1 -14.69 -3.82 87.23
C MET A 1 -15.01 -3.48 85.78
N PRO A 2 -14.09 -2.96 85.00
CA PRO A 2 -14.35 -2.70 83.62
C PRO A 2 -13.72 -3.81 82.74
N THR A 3 -14.49 -4.32 81.83
CA THR A 3 -14.17 -5.29 80.80
C THR A 3 -13.34 -4.68 79.68
N ARG A 4 -12.23 -5.33 79.34
CA ARG A 4 -11.36 -4.94 78.23
C ARG A 4 -11.93 -5.51 76.91
N GLU A 5 -12.37 -4.65 76.05
CA GLU A 5 -12.64 -4.99 74.64
C GLU A 5 -11.35 -5.02 73.85
N LYS A 6 -11.07 -6.13 73.15
CA LYS A 6 -9.97 -6.32 72.23
C LYS A 6 -10.41 -5.85 70.83
N ILE A 7 -9.84 -4.78 70.36
CA ILE A 7 -9.99 -4.32 68.97
C ILE A 7 -9.04 -5.12 68.11
N TRP A 8 -9.56 -5.95 67.23
CA TRP A 8 -8.81 -6.66 66.20
C TRP A 8 -8.75 -5.75 64.97
N GLY A 9 -7.56 -5.22 64.68
CA GLY A 9 -7.30 -4.47 63.47
C GLY A 9 -7.20 -5.44 62.28
N LEU A 10 -8.14 -5.30 61.36
CA LEU A 10 -8.10 -5.99 60.09
C LEU A 10 -7.13 -5.21 59.17
N ALA A 11 -5.92 -5.74 58.93
CA ALA A 11 -5.01 -5.25 57.95
C ALA A 11 -5.49 -5.69 56.56
N MET A 12 -6.08 -4.78 55.79
CA MET A 12 -6.52 -4.98 54.43
C MET A 12 -5.30 -4.78 53.50
N CYS A 13 -4.65 -5.89 53.08
CA CYS A 13 -3.65 -5.88 52.03
C CYS A 13 -4.32 -5.58 50.67
N VAL A 14 -4.25 -4.37 50.20
CA VAL A 14 -4.59 -4.00 48.81
C VAL A 14 -3.43 -4.43 47.94
N VAL A 15 -3.54 -5.60 47.31
CA VAL A 15 -2.65 -6.02 46.25
C VAL A 15 -3.08 -5.27 44.99
N GLY A 16 -2.40 -4.14 44.73
CA GLY A 16 -2.53 -3.41 43.47
C GLY A 16 -1.93 -4.23 42.33
N VAL A 17 -2.77 -4.88 41.53
CA VAL A 17 -2.36 -5.48 40.26
C VAL A 17 -2.14 -4.32 39.27
N LEU A 18 -0.89 -3.91 39.11
CA LEU A 18 -0.43 -3.06 38.02
C LEU A 18 -0.50 -3.92 36.74
N PHE A 19 -1.62 -3.85 36.03
CA PHE A 19 -1.66 -4.21 34.62
C PHE A 19 -0.83 -3.15 33.89
N ALA A 20 0.44 -3.47 33.63
CA ALA A 20 1.22 -2.78 32.60
C ALA A 20 0.53 -3.06 31.28
N ALA A 21 -0.26 -2.09 30.80
CA ALA A 21 -0.65 -2.06 29.40
C ALA A 21 0.64 -1.87 28.60
N GLN A 22 1.21 -2.99 28.16
CA GLN A 22 2.22 -3.00 27.11
C GLN A 22 1.48 -2.57 25.83
N THR A 23 1.37 -1.26 25.65
CA THR A 23 1.02 -0.70 24.35
C THR A 23 2.07 -1.18 23.37
N ALA A 24 1.62 -1.89 22.34
CA ALA A 24 2.42 -2.24 21.18
C ALA A 24 2.88 -0.96 20.47
N LEU A 25 3.98 -0.38 20.94
CA LEU A 25 4.70 0.75 20.31
C LEU A 25 5.90 0.24 19.50
N ALA A 26 5.94 -1.07 19.17
CA ALA A 26 7.14 -1.69 18.61
C ALA A 26 7.24 -1.66 17.08
N ASP A 27 6.23 -1.17 16.34
CA ASP A 27 6.20 -1.35 14.89
C ASP A 27 6.64 -0.14 14.03
N HIS A 28 6.88 1.02 14.61
CA HIS A 28 7.31 2.20 13.85
C HIS A 28 8.82 2.29 13.59
N GLU A 29 9.62 1.41 14.19
CA GLU A 29 11.08 1.42 14.04
C GLU A 29 11.62 0.42 13.00
N ALA A 30 10.78 -0.30 12.28
CA ALA A 30 11.25 -1.19 11.23
C ALA A 30 11.93 -0.38 10.12
N ASN A 31 13.20 -0.67 9.85
CA ASN A 31 13.99 -0.01 8.79
C ASN A 31 13.86 -0.72 7.44
N SER A 32 13.20 -1.85 7.38
CA SER A 32 12.90 -2.60 6.15
C SER A 32 11.75 -3.58 6.39
N GLY A 33 11.13 -4.01 5.30
CA GLY A 33 10.06 -4.99 5.37
C GLY A 33 9.49 -5.33 4.00
N SER A 34 8.36 -6.04 4.05
CA SER A 34 7.61 -6.45 2.86
C SER A 34 6.12 -6.22 3.07
N PHE A 35 5.41 -6.06 1.96
CA PHE A 35 3.94 -6.04 1.97
C PHE A 35 3.39 -6.60 0.66
N LYS A 36 2.13 -7.04 0.69
CA LYS A 36 1.34 -7.28 -0.51
C LYS A 36 0.18 -6.30 -0.56
N ALA A 37 -0.18 -5.88 -1.77
CA ALA A 37 -1.25 -4.94 -2.00
C ALA A 37 -2.13 -5.35 -3.18
N ILE A 38 -3.40 -5.00 -3.09
CA ILE A 38 -4.35 -5.04 -4.20
C ILE A 38 -4.72 -3.61 -4.54
N LEU A 39 -4.55 -3.23 -5.82
CA LEU A 39 -5.08 -2.01 -6.40
C LEU A 39 -6.33 -2.36 -7.20
N SER A 40 -7.43 -1.66 -6.92
CA SER A 40 -8.63 -1.64 -7.76
C SER A 40 -8.77 -0.24 -8.34
N ALA A 41 -8.79 -0.11 -9.67
CA ALA A 41 -8.77 1.20 -10.32
C ALA A 41 -9.61 1.26 -11.58
N VAL A 42 -9.91 2.48 -11.99
CA VAL A 42 -10.53 2.84 -13.26
C VAL A 42 -9.54 3.66 -14.07
N THR A 43 -9.51 3.42 -15.39
CA THR A 43 -8.67 4.17 -16.32
C THR A 43 -9.52 5.11 -17.17
N ASP A 44 -8.96 6.29 -17.47
CA ASP A 44 -9.48 7.24 -18.44
C ASP A 44 -8.37 7.59 -19.43
N PHE A 45 -8.49 7.10 -20.68
CA PHE A 45 -7.46 7.23 -21.70
C PHE A 45 -7.96 7.94 -22.95
N ALA A 46 -7.20 8.92 -23.42
CA ALA A 46 -7.19 9.33 -24.81
C ALA A 46 -6.22 8.44 -25.62
N ALA A 47 -6.61 8.08 -26.85
CA ALA A 47 -5.80 7.22 -27.70
C ALA A 47 -5.65 7.84 -29.10
N VAL A 48 -4.45 7.69 -29.68
CA VAL A 48 -4.16 7.99 -31.09
C VAL A 48 -3.43 6.81 -31.71
N GLU A 49 -3.69 6.56 -32.99
CA GLU A 49 -2.98 5.54 -33.77
C GLU A 49 -2.10 6.22 -34.83
N ILE A 50 -0.82 5.86 -34.84
CA ILE A 50 0.17 6.38 -35.79
C ILE A 50 0.92 5.19 -36.38
N MET A 51 0.71 4.92 -37.68
CA MET A 51 1.44 3.89 -38.42
C MET A 51 1.42 2.51 -37.74
N GLY A 52 0.24 2.07 -37.29
CA GLY A 52 0.05 0.78 -36.61
C GLY A 52 0.55 0.74 -35.15
N THR A 53 0.96 1.87 -34.59
CA THR A 53 1.29 2.03 -33.18
C THR A 53 0.18 2.80 -32.48
N VAL A 54 -0.41 2.23 -31.44
CA VAL A 54 -1.40 2.90 -30.58
C VAL A 54 -0.67 3.54 -29.40
N VAL A 55 -0.83 4.84 -29.27
CA VAL A 55 -0.36 5.60 -28.10
C VAL A 55 -1.58 6.00 -27.28
N ARG A 56 -1.53 5.74 -25.97
CA ARG A 56 -2.55 6.14 -24.99
C ARG A 56 -1.92 6.98 -23.90
N VAL A 57 -2.60 8.02 -23.51
CA VAL A 57 -2.23 8.88 -22.38
C VAL A 57 -3.49 9.11 -21.55
N GLY A 58 -3.37 9.07 -20.24
CA GLY A 58 -4.52 9.30 -19.38
C GLY A 58 -4.22 9.12 -17.90
N THR A 59 -5.27 8.87 -17.14
CA THR A 59 -5.19 8.68 -15.70
C THR A 59 -5.62 7.27 -15.30
N LEU A 60 -5.19 6.91 -14.10
CA LEU A 60 -5.62 5.72 -13.40
C LEU A 60 -5.89 6.14 -11.95
N ASP A 61 -7.15 6.07 -11.56
CA ASP A 61 -7.62 6.45 -10.23
C ASP A 61 -8.20 5.24 -9.51
N GLY A 62 -7.84 5.05 -8.24
CA GLY A 62 -8.25 3.85 -7.54
C GLY A 62 -7.94 3.81 -6.06
N THR A 63 -8.08 2.61 -5.51
CA THR A 63 -7.80 2.32 -4.10
C THR A 63 -6.79 1.20 -3.99
N VAL A 64 -5.75 1.43 -3.19
CA VAL A 64 -4.74 0.43 -2.81
C VAL A 64 -5.08 -0.08 -1.43
N THR A 65 -5.18 -1.39 -1.26
CA THR A 65 -5.39 -2.05 0.05
C THR A 65 -4.22 -2.97 0.34
N ILE A 66 -3.62 -2.83 1.53
CA ILE A 66 -2.53 -3.69 2.00
C ILE A 66 -3.15 -4.98 2.55
N THR A 67 -2.81 -6.12 1.96
CA THR A 67 -3.37 -7.44 2.31
C THR A 67 -2.45 -8.32 3.14
N GLU A 68 -1.15 -8.05 3.09
CA GLU A 68 -0.13 -8.66 3.94
C GLU A 68 0.92 -7.60 4.28
N SER A 69 1.48 -7.65 5.48
CA SER A 69 2.52 -6.73 5.93
C SER A 69 3.44 -7.39 6.95
N SER A 70 4.73 -7.13 6.86
CA SER A 70 5.71 -7.47 7.89
C SER A 70 5.88 -6.37 8.95
N GLY A 71 5.05 -5.33 8.93
CA GLY A 71 5.12 -4.16 9.81
C GLY A 71 5.66 -2.91 9.11
N GLY A 72 5.94 -1.87 9.90
CA GLY A 72 6.37 -0.55 9.43
C GLY A 72 5.20 0.30 8.93
N PRO A 73 5.42 1.23 7.98
CA PRO A 73 4.41 2.19 7.56
C PRO A 73 3.30 1.62 6.68
N PHE A 74 3.48 0.41 6.15
CA PHE A 74 2.49 -0.28 5.31
C PHE A 74 1.61 -1.20 6.19
N GLU A 75 0.63 -0.62 6.85
CA GLU A 75 -0.21 -1.31 7.84
C GLU A 75 -1.18 -2.30 7.18
N LEU A 76 -1.29 -3.50 7.75
CA LEU A 76 -2.22 -4.53 7.31
C LEU A 76 -3.67 -4.02 7.32
N ASN A 77 -4.43 -4.31 6.27
CA ASN A 77 -5.82 -3.89 6.04
C ASN A 77 -6.00 -2.36 5.91
N SER A 78 -4.91 -1.59 5.81
CA SER A 78 -5.04 -0.17 5.47
C SER A 78 -5.41 0.01 4.00
N SER A 79 -6.17 1.06 3.72
CA SER A 79 -6.54 1.46 2.36
C SER A 79 -6.15 2.90 2.11
N SER A 80 -5.67 3.16 0.89
CA SER A 80 -5.18 4.47 0.43
C SER A 80 -5.76 4.76 -0.94
N THR A 81 -5.87 6.04 -1.31
CA THR A 81 -6.26 6.44 -2.67
C THR A 81 -5.04 6.54 -3.57
N LEU A 82 -5.17 6.10 -4.82
CA LEU A 82 -4.18 6.29 -5.88
C LEU A 82 -4.71 7.29 -6.90
N ALA A 83 -3.88 8.26 -7.25
CA ALA A 83 -4.01 9.08 -8.46
C ALA A 83 -2.74 8.91 -9.30
N SER A 84 -2.88 8.54 -10.58
CA SER A 84 -1.73 8.22 -11.43
C SER A 84 -1.90 8.75 -12.85
N ALA A 85 -0.81 9.28 -13.43
CA ALA A 85 -0.68 9.54 -14.84
C ALA A 85 -0.06 8.34 -15.55
N VAL A 86 -0.60 7.97 -16.72
CA VAL A 86 -0.21 6.77 -17.44
C VAL A 86 0.10 7.09 -18.89
N TYR A 87 1.21 6.56 -19.37
CA TYR A 87 1.59 6.55 -20.79
C TYR A 87 1.71 5.11 -21.27
N VAL A 88 1.13 4.81 -22.42
CA VAL A 88 1.24 3.49 -23.04
C VAL A 88 1.50 3.64 -24.52
N LYS A 89 2.48 2.89 -25.03
CA LYS A 89 2.74 2.70 -26.45
C LYS A 89 2.60 1.20 -26.77
N LYS A 90 1.62 0.85 -27.62
CA LYS A 90 1.38 -0.52 -28.06
C LYS A 90 1.68 -0.64 -29.56
N SER A 91 2.56 -1.55 -29.94
CA SER A 91 2.91 -1.89 -31.33
C SER A 91 2.68 -3.39 -31.57
N ALA A 92 2.91 -3.84 -32.79
CA ALA A 92 2.86 -5.27 -33.13
C ALA A 92 3.91 -6.10 -32.35
N THR A 93 5.00 -5.49 -31.89
CA THR A 93 6.12 -6.16 -31.22
C THR A 93 6.07 -6.09 -29.70
N GLY A 94 5.13 -5.33 -29.11
CA GLY A 94 5.01 -5.25 -27.66
C GLY A 94 4.32 -4.01 -27.14
N ILE A 95 4.38 -3.85 -25.86
CA ILE A 95 3.85 -2.73 -25.10
C ILE A 95 5.00 -2.04 -24.36
N ASP A 96 4.97 -0.72 -24.30
CA ASP A 96 5.80 0.11 -23.42
C ASP A 96 4.85 0.94 -22.58
N LEU A 97 4.81 0.66 -21.27
CA LEU A 97 3.91 1.30 -20.33
C LEU A 97 4.71 1.87 -19.16
N GLU A 98 4.45 3.13 -18.87
CA GLU A 98 4.87 3.77 -17.63
C GLU A 98 3.68 4.45 -16.96
N ALA A 99 3.56 4.27 -15.64
CA ALA A 99 2.60 4.97 -14.80
C ALA A 99 3.32 5.57 -13.59
N SER A 100 3.09 6.85 -13.35
CA SER A 100 3.62 7.56 -12.18
C SER A 100 2.46 8.01 -11.30
N GLY A 101 2.46 7.58 -10.05
CA GLY A 101 1.33 7.75 -9.14
C GLY A 101 1.71 8.25 -7.74
N VAL A 102 0.73 8.85 -7.11
CA VAL A 102 0.74 9.26 -5.71
C VAL A 102 -0.31 8.44 -4.98
N ILE A 103 0.09 7.75 -3.93
CA ILE A 103 -0.81 7.01 -3.06
C ILE A 103 -0.90 7.77 -1.73
N THR A 104 -2.13 8.17 -1.37
CA THR A 104 -2.41 8.98 -0.17
C THR A 104 -3.25 8.17 0.81
N ASP A 105 -2.78 8.02 2.03
CA ASP A 105 -3.49 7.32 3.08
C ASP A 105 -4.53 8.21 3.82
N SER A 106 -5.23 7.64 4.79
CA SER A 106 -6.27 8.34 5.55
C SER A 106 -5.75 9.48 6.44
N ALA A 107 -4.45 9.50 6.76
CA ALA A 107 -3.80 10.56 7.51
C ALA A 107 -3.31 11.71 6.60
N GLY A 108 -3.30 11.49 5.28
CA GLY A 108 -2.77 12.42 4.29
C GLY A 108 -1.29 12.20 3.98
N ASP A 109 -0.65 11.20 4.57
CA ASP A 109 0.71 10.81 4.23
C ASP A 109 0.74 10.13 2.88
N GLN A 110 1.81 10.36 2.11
CA GLN A 110 1.92 9.92 0.72
C GLN A 110 3.14 9.05 0.49
N TRP A 111 2.98 8.05 -0.36
CA TRP A 111 4.09 7.36 -1.00
C TRP A 111 3.91 7.37 -2.52
N TYR A 112 5.05 7.34 -3.22
CA TYR A 112 5.10 7.49 -4.66
C TYR A 112 5.31 6.14 -5.33
N ASN A 113 4.82 6.01 -6.55
CA ASN A 113 4.87 4.77 -7.32
C ASN A 113 5.22 5.07 -8.78
N ILE A 114 6.19 4.34 -9.32
CA ILE A 114 6.51 4.34 -10.75
C ILE A 114 6.41 2.90 -11.24
N ALA A 115 5.39 2.61 -12.04
CA ALA A 115 5.15 1.28 -12.59
C ALA A 115 5.61 1.22 -14.05
N ARG A 116 6.28 0.13 -14.44
CA ARG A 116 6.73 -0.13 -15.80
C ARG A 116 6.38 -1.53 -16.25
N ARG A 117 6.01 -1.65 -17.53
CA ARG A 117 5.70 -2.94 -18.14
C ARG A 117 6.00 -2.93 -19.63
N SER A 118 6.67 -3.98 -20.11
CA SER A 118 7.05 -4.17 -21.51
C SER A 118 6.34 -5.34 -22.20
N ALA A 119 5.50 -6.11 -21.50
CA ALA A 119 4.81 -7.28 -22.01
C ALA A 119 3.35 -7.35 -21.53
N GLY A 120 2.54 -8.17 -22.20
CA GLY A 120 1.14 -8.42 -21.87
C GLY A 120 0.14 -7.67 -22.75
N ASP A 121 -1.14 -7.79 -22.42
CA ASP A 121 -2.25 -7.20 -23.15
C ASP A 121 -3.11 -6.32 -22.23
N GLN A 122 -3.71 -5.27 -22.81
CA GLN A 122 -4.62 -4.33 -22.11
C GLN A 122 -6.10 -4.51 -22.51
N SER A 123 -6.42 -5.51 -23.35
CA SER A 123 -7.81 -5.84 -23.65
C SER A 123 -8.51 -6.44 -22.43
N VAL A 124 -9.84 -6.37 -22.41
CA VAL A 124 -10.66 -7.03 -21.39
C VAL A 124 -10.35 -8.52 -21.33
N GLY A 125 -10.06 -9.04 -20.14
CA GLY A 125 -9.59 -10.41 -19.93
C GLY A 125 -8.09 -10.62 -20.21
N GLY A 126 -7.39 -9.58 -20.68
CA GLY A 126 -5.94 -9.57 -20.78
C GLY A 126 -5.27 -9.20 -19.47
N GLY A 127 -3.95 -9.21 -19.47
CA GLY A 127 -3.15 -8.87 -18.29
C GLY A 127 -1.65 -8.85 -18.58
N GLY A 128 -0.87 -8.86 -17.53
CA GLY A 128 0.58 -8.95 -17.62
C GLY A 128 1.28 -8.64 -16.33
N THR A 129 2.56 -8.97 -16.29
CA THR A 129 3.45 -8.69 -15.16
C THR A 129 4.32 -7.47 -15.44
N GLY A 130 4.67 -6.75 -14.40
CA GLY A 130 5.55 -5.60 -14.47
C GLY A 130 6.27 -5.36 -13.15
N ARG A 131 6.98 -4.25 -13.09
CA ARG A 131 7.70 -3.80 -11.90
C ARG A 131 7.23 -2.44 -11.47
N GLN A 132 7.27 -2.21 -10.16
CA GLN A 132 7.01 -0.91 -9.56
C GLN A 132 8.23 -0.51 -8.72
N GLU A 133 8.53 0.78 -8.71
CA GLU A 133 9.48 1.40 -7.82
C GLU A 133 8.72 2.29 -6.83
N ILE A 134 9.17 2.31 -5.59
CA ILE A 134 8.75 3.25 -4.55
C ILE A 134 9.93 4.20 -4.33
N PRO A 135 9.97 5.38 -4.98
CA PRO A 135 11.12 6.29 -4.91
C PRO A 135 11.14 7.13 -3.63
N GLY A 136 10.07 7.10 -2.83
CA GLY A 136 9.96 7.88 -1.60
C GLY A 136 8.53 8.15 -1.19
N GLY A 137 8.37 9.06 -0.22
CA GLY A 137 7.09 9.50 0.29
C GLY A 137 7.20 10.66 1.28
N THR A 138 6.09 10.99 1.92
CA THR A 138 5.98 12.01 2.98
C THR A 138 5.50 11.37 4.28
N GLY A 139 5.59 12.09 5.41
CA GLY A 139 5.11 11.64 6.71
C GLY A 139 5.70 10.30 7.11
N LYS A 140 4.87 9.31 7.44
CA LYS A 140 5.37 7.98 7.83
C LYS A 140 6.13 7.25 6.72
N TYR A 141 6.03 7.68 5.47
CA TYR A 141 6.75 7.12 4.32
C TYR A 141 8.03 7.89 3.96
N GLU A 142 8.42 8.91 4.73
CA GLU A 142 9.65 9.66 4.49
C GLU A 142 10.88 8.76 4.58
N GLY A 143 11.80 8.89 3.62
CA GLY A 143 13.01 8.08 3.51
C GLY A 143 12.79 6.64 3.02
N ILE A 144 11.54 6.23 2.74
CA ILE A 144 11.25 4.89 2.22
C ILE A 144 11.61 4.81 0.74
N ILE A 145 12.34 3.76 0.39
CA ILE A 145 12.52 3.32 -1.00
C ILE A 145 12.15 1.84 -1.09
N GLY A 146 11.67 1.42 -2.27
CA GLY A 146 11.26 0.03 -2.42
C GLY A 146 11.01 -0.36 -3.87
N SER A 147 10.65 -1.62 -4.05
CA SER A 147 10.27 -2.18 -5.34
C SER A 147 9.22 -3.26 -5.19
N CYS A 148 8.38 -3.41 -6.20
CA CYS A 148 7.38 -4.45 -6.26
C CYS A 148 7.44 -5.18 -7.61
N GLU A 149 7.09 -6.44 -7.60
CA GLU A 149 6.60 -7.15 -8.77
C GLU A 149 5.07 -7.12 -8.74
N TYR A 150 4.44 -6.90 -9.89
CA TYR A 150 2.99 -6.88 -9.97
C TYR A 150 2.46 -7.69 -11.14
N TYR A 151 1.23 -8.14 -11.00
CA TYR A 151 0.39 -8.70 -12.05
C TYR A 151 -0.89 -7.85 -12.14
N VAL A 152 -1.37 -7.59 -13.37
CA VAL A 152 -2.59 -6.83 -13.63
C VAL A 152 -3.57 -7.63 -14.44
N ASP A 153 -4.87 -7.57 -14.07
CA ASP A 153 -6.02 -8.04 -14.85
C ASP A 153 -6.83 -6.84 -15.34
N TYR A 154 -7.17 -6.82 -16.63
CA TYR A 154 -8.06 -5.83 -17.22
C TYR A 154 -9.49 -6.34 -17.28
N LEU A 155 -10.40 -5.58 -16.70
CA LEU A 155 -11.81 -5.89 -16.55
C LEU A 155 -12.68 -5.03 -17.48
N PRO A 156 -13.97 -5.37 -17.67
CA PRO A 156 -14.93 -4.48 -18.34
C PRO A 156 -14.99 -3.08 -17.68
N ASP A 157 -15.57 -2.12 -18.41
CA ASP A 157 -15.81 -0.75 -17.96
C ASP A 157 -14.54 0.02 -17.56
N ASN A 158 -13.44 -0.18 -18.30
CA ASN A 158 -12.14 0.45 -18.04
C ASN A 158 -11.57 0.18 -16.64
N LYS A 159 -11.98 -0.91 -16.01
CA LYS A 159 -11.50 -1.31 -14.68
C LYS A 159 -10.29 -2.23 -14.80
N LEU A 160 -9.48 -2.21 -13.75
CA LEU A 160 -8.39 -3.16 -13.58
C LEU A 160 -8.18 -3.51 -12.11
N VAL A 161 -7.57 -4.65 -11.89
CA VAL A 161 -7.06 -5.07 -10.59
C VAL A 161 -5.59 -5.40 -10.73
N THR A 162 -4.78 -4.92 -9.79
CA THR A 162 -3.34 -5.21 -9.73
C THR A 162 -3.01 -5.88 -8.41
N TYR A 163 -2.23 -6.95 -8.46
CA TYR A 163 -1.71 -7.67 -7.29
C TYR A 163 -0.21 -7.42 -7.21
N SER A 164 0.26 -6.83 -6.13
CA SER A 164 1.66 -6.43 -5.96
C SER A 164 2.29 -7.14 -4.77
N THR A 165 3.55 -7.58 -4.93
CA THR A 165 4.40 -8.09 -3.85
C THR A 165 5.62 -7.17 -3.76
N CYS A 166 5.80 -6.54 -2.62
CA CYS A 166 6.72 -5.42 -2.43
C CYS A 166 7.74 -5.68 -1.33
N GLN A 167 8.92 -5.12 -1.53
CA GLN A 167 9.98 -4.99 -0.52
C GLN A 167 10.28 -3.51 -0.35
N TRP A 168 10.56 -3.09 0.87
CA TRP A 168 10.89 -1.70 1.18
C TRP A 168 11.99 -1.61 2.22
N LYS A 169 12.70 -0.49 2.23
CA LYS A 169 13.64 -0.10 3.29
C LYS A 169 13.60 1.41 3.49
N ARG A 170 14.03 1.86 4.66
CA ARG A 170 14.26 3.27 4.98
C ARG A 170 15.74 3.59 4.86
N ASN A 171 16.09 4.69 4.22
CA ASN A 171 17.46 5.22 4.13
C ASN A 171 17.78 6.09 5.33
#